data_c0c299143cf6bb53a589011374c75a82
#
_entry.id   c0c299143cf6bb53a589011374c75a82
#
_cell.length_a   1.000
_cell.length_b   1.000
_cell.length_c   1.000
_cell.angle_alpha   90.00
_cell.angle_beta   90.00
_cell.angle_gamma   90.00
#
_symmetry.space_group_name_H-M   'P 1'
#
loop_
_entity.id
_entity.type
_entity.pdbx_description
1 polymer ?
#
loop_
_entity_poly.entity_id
_entity_poly.type
_entity_poly.pdbx_seq_one_letter_code
_entity_poly.pdbx_strand_id
1 'polypeptide(L)'
;MSRSWIVAAFVFITVGAFAQDYQFITCGPGYNKQSYVNIKEGTEKLVNNDAWDLAFTAFSFQDAGIFINESSGSTQGQNLPLTELYDARVTNFTDNIILDSITNSRFLNSEKSWTYGAFNESRVISDPYDFGWGKYVPSAQRVNGNKIYVLKLRNGQYKKIMIESLIGTTYTFKYANLDGSNEVVKTINKMPVSPTKLIYFSMTTNDIVDVTPSRGYDLIYGRYISLAKDPNGTIEQQYNVTGILTGPGTKAVAAKGVNTMTVSHLDYENSYSAQTDIIGYDWKALVGTSWSIANDRAYFVKTVENRVWKIVIKDFEGSATGNAVFEKTDLGISSL
;
A
#
# COMPACT_ATOMS: atom_id res chain seq x y z
N MET A 1 62.13 -47.56 14.04
CA MET A 1 61.48 -46.95 12.86
C MET A 1 59.99 -46.69 13.18
N SER A 2 59.65 -45.48 13.59
CA SER A 2 58.26 -45.13 13.88
C SER A 2 57.61 -44.49 12.63
N ARG A 3 56.55 -45.09 12.14
CA ARG A 3 55.76 -44.54 11.02
C ARG A 3 54.69 -43.59 11.58
N SER A 4 54.89 -42.31 11.33
CA SER A 4 53.84 -41.28 11.61
C SER A 4 52.78 -41.31 10.49
N TRP A 5 51.53 -41.53 10.86
CA TRP A 5 50.38 -41.38 9.96
C TRP A 5 49.86 -39.96 10.04
N ILE A 6 49.92 -39.23 8.93
CA ILE A 6 49.30 -37.92 8.78
C ILE A 6 47.83 -38.17 8.37
N VAL A 7 46.89 -37.83 9.27
CA VAL A 7 45.47 -37.83 8.95
C VAL A 7 45.12 -36.46 8.37
N ALA A 8 44.87 -36.40 7.08
CA ALA A 8 44.36 -35.21 6.44
C ALA A 8 42.84 -35.12 6.69
N ALA A 9 42.40 -34.13 7.49
CA ALA A 9 41.00 -33.85 7.67
C ALA A 9 40.49 -33.02 6.48
N PHE A 10 39.65 -33.61 5.66
CA PHE A 10 38.91 -32.90 4.63
C PHE A 10 37.72 -32.18 5.28
N VAL A 11 37.76 -30.84 5.34
CA VAL A 11 36.60 -30.00 5.69
C VAL A 11 35.74 -29.86 4.44
N PHE A 12 34.63 -30.57 4.40
CA PHE A 12 33.59 -30.36 3.39
C PHE A 12 32.85 -29.06 3.71
N ILE A 13 33.15 -27.98 3.00
CA ILE A 13 32.31 -26.78 2.99
C ILE A 13 31.12 -27.10 2.08
N THR A 14 29.99 -27.44 2.67
CA THR A 14 28.70 -27.50 1.92
C THR A 14 28.27 -26.09 1.60
N VAL A 15 28.55 -25.62 0.40
CA VAL A 15 27.90 -24.45 -0.17
C VAL A 15 26.44 -24.85 -0.43
N GLY A 16 25.54 -24.43 0.43
CA GLY A 16 24.12 -24.62 0.18
C GLY A 16 23.74 -23.88 -1.11
N ALA A 17 23.42 -24.63 -2.14
CA ALA A 17 22.80 -24.07 -3.34
C ALA A 17 21.38 -23.63 -2.96
N PHE A 18 21.17 -22.33 -2.75
CA PHE A 18 19.81 -21.77 -2.65
C PHE A 18 19.16 -21.91 -4.02
N ALA A 19 18.08 -22.68 -4.09
CA ALA A 19 17.28 -22.74 -5.29
C ALA A 19 16.71 -21.35 -5.59
N GLN A 20 16.99 -20.81 -6.76
CA GLN A 20 16.36 -19.60 -7.24
C GLN A 20 14.88 -19.90 -7.50
N ASP A 21 13.99 -19.19 -6.83
CA ASP A 21 12.55 -19.32 -6.98
C ASP A 21 11.98 -18.05 -7.61
N TYR A 22 11.25 -18.20 -8.70
CA TYR A 22 10.62 -17.10 -9.42
C TYR A 22 9.17 -16.97 -9.03
N GLN A 23 8.76 -15.76 -8.67
CA GLN A 23 7.39 -15.41 -8.39
C GLN A 23 6.84 -14.56 -9.53
N PHE A 24 5.76 -15.03 -10.13
CA PHE A 24 4.99 -14.29 -11.12
C PHE A 24 3.87 -13.53 -10.41
N ILE A 25 3.73 -12.24 -10.72
CA ILE A 25 2.66 -11.38 -10.21
C ILE A 25 2.03 -10.62 -11.38
N THR A 26 0.77 -10.24 -11.25
CA THR A 26 0.08 -9.47 -12.29
C THR A 26 -0.89 -8.46 -11.70
N CYS A 27 -1.03 -7.31 -12.33
CA CYS A 27 -2.16 -6.39 -12.07
C CYS A 27 -3.15 -6.35 -13.26
N GLY A 28 -3.07 -7.35 -14.13
CA GLY A 28 -3.96 -7.58 -15.26
C GLY A 28 -3.74 -6.62 -16.44
N PRO A 29 -4.29 -6.96 -17.61
CA PRO A 29 -4.27 -6.07 -18.76
C PRO A 29 -4.87 -4.70 -18.43
N GLY A 30 -4.22 -3.63 -18.89
CA GLY A 30 -4.60 -2.27 -18.56
C GLY A 30 -4.45 -1.94 -17.07
N TYR A 31 -3.72 -2.73 -16.30
CA TYR A 31 -3.53 -2.52 -14.85
C TYR A 31 -4.86 -2.43 -14.09
N ASN A 32 -5.84 -3.24 -14.44
CA ASN A 32 -7.21 -3.15 -13.90
C ASN A 32 -7.42 -3.89 -12.58
N LYS A 33 -6.34 -4.45 -12.01
CA LYS A 33 -6.35 -5.24 -10.77
C LYS A 33 -5.24 -4.82 -9.81
N GLN A 34 -5.38 -5.28 -8.58
CA GLN A 34 -4.37 -5.27 -7.52
C GLN A 34 -4.05 -6.71 -7.13
N SER A 35 -2.76 -7.03 -6.99
CA SER A 35 -2.30 -8.32 -6.44
C SER A 35 -1.88 -8.14 -4.99
N TYR A 36 -2.45 -8.96 -4.13
CA TYR A 36 -2.02 -9.14 -2.74
C TYR A 36 -1.18 -10.41 -2.68
N VAL A 37 0.10 -10.29 -2.40
CA VAL A 37 1.11 -11.34 -2.57
C VAL A 37 1.68 -11.78 -1.22
N ASN A 38 1.61 -13.07 -0.93
CA ASN A 38 2.35 -13.71 0.15
C ASN A 38 3.66 -14.27 -0.41
N ILE A 39 4.80 -13.76 0.03
CA ILE A 39 6.09 -14.15 -0.54
C ILE A 39 6.41 -15.62 -0.20
N LYS A 40 6.15 -16.05 1.03
CA LYS A 40 6.46 -17.39 1.50
C LYS A 40 5.65 -18.45 0.77
N GLU A 41 4.34 -18.26 0.72
CA GLU A 41 3.42 -19.24 0.14
C GLU A 41 3.42 -19.21 -1.39
N GLY A 42 3.99 -18.18 -2.01
CA GLY A 42 3.91 -17.99 -3.45
C GLY A 42 2.48 -17.72 -3.95
N THR A 43 1.55 -17.42 -3.04
CA THR A 43 0.15 -17.21 -3.35
C THR A 43 -0.13 -15.77 -3.70
N GLU A 44 -1.14 -15.58 -4.53
CA GLU A 44 -1.62 -14.29 -5.00
C GLU A 44 -3.15 -14.24 -4.92
N LYS A 45 -3.69 -13.12 -4.50
CA LYS A 45 -5.11 -12.82 -4.64
C LYS A 45 -5.26 -11.61 -5.54
N LEU A 46 -5.86 -11.81 -6.69
CA LEU A 46 -6.20 -10.76 -7.65
C LEU A 46 -7.54 -10.13 -7.30
N VAL A 47 -7.55 -8.83 -7.20
CA VAL A 47 -8.73 -8.03 -6.88
C VAL A 47 -8.92 -6.95 -7.93
N ASN A 48 -10.12 -6.82 -8.47
CA ASN A 48 -10.44 -5.73 -9.40
C ASN A 48 -10.28 -4.37 -8.69
N ASN A 49 -9.83 -3.36 -9.43
CA ASN A 49 -9.65 -2.01 -8.86
C ASN A 49 -10.95 -1.40 -8.31
N ASP A 50 -12.12 -1.86 -8.76
CA ASP A 50 -13.44 -1.41 -8.33
C ASP A 50 -14.05 -2.24 -7.19
N ALA A 51 -13.31 -3.20 -6.65
CA ALA A 51 -13.83 -4.09 -5.60
C ALA A 51 -14.07 -3.38 -4.26
N TRP A 52 -13.38 -2.28 -3.99
CA TRP A 52 -13.49 -1.52 -2.76
C TRP A 52 -13.24 -0.03 -3.01
N ASP A 53 -13.72 0.83 -2.13
CA ASP A 53 -13.57 2.28 -2.22
C ASP A 53 -12.84 2.88 -1.02
N LEU A 54 -13.10 2.36 0.18
CA LEU A 54 -12.51 2.83 1.44
C LEU A 54 -11.81 1.68 2.16
N ALA A 55 -10.72 2.01 2.90
CA ALA A 55 -10.09 1.06 3.80
C ALA A 55 -9.78 1.73 5.15
N PHE A 56 -10.11 1.02 6.22
CA PHE A 56 -9.97 1.48 7.60
C PHE A 56 -8.88 0.66 8.30
N THR A 57 -7.97 1.32 8.98
CA THR A 57 -6.95 0.62 9.76
C THR A 57 -7.58 -0.08 10.95
N ALA A 58 -7.08 -1.29 11.23
CA ALA A 58 -7.44 -2.09 12.39
C ALA A 58 -6.18 -2.71 13.02
N PHE A 59 -5.07 -1.95 13.05
CA PHE A 59 -3.77 -2.41 13.53
C PHE A 59 -3.71 -2.45 15.05
N SER A 60 -4.36 -1.51 15.70
CA SER A 60 -4.41 -1.36 17.15
C SER A 60 -5.71 -0.69 17.59
N PHE A 61 -5.88 -0.47 18.87
CA PHE A 61 -7.03 0.29 19.39
C PHE A 61 -6.91 1.80 19.06
N GLN A 62 -5.70 2.33 18.90
CA GLN A 62 -5.43 3.76 18.81
C GLN A 62 -5.25 4.29 17.38
N ASP A 63 -5.07 3.41 16.39
CA ASP A 63 -4.93 3.84 15.00
C ASP A 63 -6.26 4.33 14.42
N ALA A 64 -6.19 5.32 13.55
CA ALA A 64 -7.36 5.97 12.95
C ALA A 64 -7.12 6.35 11.49
N GLY A 65 -6.35 5.54 10.76
CA GLY A 65 -6.07 5.71 9.34
C GLY A 65 -7.26 5.31 8.47
N ILE A 66 -7.57 6.15 7.47
CA ILE A 66 -8.65 5.87 6.51
C ILE A 66 -8.18 6.23 5.11
N PHE A 67 -8.17 5.23 4.23
CA PHE A 67 -7.66 5.26 2.87
C PHE A 67 -8.79 5.26 1.86
N ILE A 68 -8.53 5.82 0.68
CA ILE A 68 -9.34 5.64 -0.51
C ILE A 68 -8.65 4.69 -1.49
N ASN A 69 -9.38 4.08 -2.39
CA ASN A 69 -8.81 3.24 -3.42
C ASN A 69 -8.34 4.07 -4.62
N GLU A 70 -7.08 4.47 -4.63
CA GLU A 70 -6.45 5.25 -5.70
C GLU A 70 -5.96 4.38 -6.87
N SER A 71 -6.14 3.08 -6.83
CA SER A 71 -5.72 2.22 -7.92
C SER A 71 -6.59 2.46 -9.15
N SER A 72 -6.00 2.81 -10.27
CA SER A 72 -6.71 3.03 -11.53
C SER A 72 -6.16 2.14 -12.64
N GLY A 73 -7.03 1.66 -13.52
CA GLY A 73 -6.58 1.03 -14.76
C GLY A 73 -6.05 2.05 -15.76
N SER A 74 -5.62 1.53 -16.92
CA SER A 74 -5.23 2.35 -18.07
C SER A 74 -5.76 1.73 -19.35
N THR A 75 -6.34 2.55 -20.22
CA THR A 75 -6.77 2.13 -21.56
C THR A 75 -6.18 3.09 -22.58
N GLN A 76 -5.50 2.56 -23.60
CA GLN A 76 -4.86 3.36 -24.65
C GLN A 76 -3.97 4.48 -24.11
N GLY A 77 -3.23 4.21 -23.01
CA GLY A 77 -2.37 5.18 -22.35
C GLY A 77 -3.08 6.22 -21.48
N GLN A 78 -4.41 6.19 -21.40
CA GLN A 78 -5.18 7.08 -20.53
C GLN A 78 -5.55 6.38 -19.22
N ASN A 79 -5.46 7.10 -18.11
CA ASN A 79 -5.88 6.58 -16.82
C ASN A 79 -7.40 6.45 -16.75
N LEU A 80 -7.88 5.31 -16.25
CA LEU A 80 -9.29 5.11 -15.95
C LEU A 80 -9.65 5.82 -14.63
N PRO A 81 -10.94 6.07 -14.36
CA PRO A 81 -11.38 6.68 -13.12
C PRO A 81 -10.92 5.91 -11.88
N LEU A 82 -10.66 6.63 -10.82
CA LEU A 82 -10.31 6.12 -9.49
C LEU A 82 -11.22 6.79 -8.44
N THR A 83 -11.15 6.34 -7.20
CA THR A 83 -11.83 7.01 -6.10
C THR A 83 -11.01 8.25 -5.71
N GLU A 84 -11.66 9.41 -5.60
CA GLU A 84 -11.03 10.68 -5.29
C GLU A 84 -11.70 11.35 -4.09
N LEU A 85 -10.93 12.01 -3.22
CA LEU A 85 -11.40 12.69 -2.02
C LEU A 85 -11.07 14.18 -2.08
N TYR A 86 -12.06 15.02 -1.73
CA TYR A 86 -11.95 16.49 -1.74
C TYR A 86 -12.51 17.08 -0.46
N ASP A 87 -12.05 18.26 -0.07
CA ASP A 87 -12.67 19.05 0.98
C ASP A 87 -14.01 19.59 0.49
N ALA A 88 -15.08 19.30 1.22
CA ALA A 88 -16.42 19.78 0.88
C ALA A 88 -16.61 21.29 1.14
N ARG A 89 -15.73 21.90 1.95
CA ARG A 89 -15.77 23.32 2.33
C ARG A 89 -17.09 23.80 2.94
N VAL A 90 -17.82 22.86 3.57
CA VAL A 90 -19.03 23.13 4.34
C VAL A 90 -18.83 22.65 5.77
N THR A 91 -19.57 23.24 6.70
CA THR A 91 -19.48 22.90 8.12
C THR A 91 -20.63 22.03 8.60
N ASN A 92 -21.78 22.07 7.87
CA ASN A 92 -22.95 21.27 8.21
C ASN A 92 -23.17 20.19 7.13
N PHE A 93 -23.45 18.98 7.56
CA PHE A 93 -23.71 17.87 6.64
C PHE A 93 -25.01 18.06 5.85
N THR A 94 -25.92 18.90 6.33
CA THR A 94 -27.18 19.27 5.65
C THR A 94 -26.97 20.27 4.51
N ASP A 95 -25.82 20.96 4.46
CA ASP A 95 -25.56 21.96 3.42
C ASP A 95 -25.48 21.28 2.04
N ASN A 96 -26.05 21.93 1.04
CA ASN A 96 -25.92 21.51 -0.35
C ASN A 96 -24.53 21.84 -0.86
N ILE A 97 -23.89 20.88 -1.52
CA ILE A 97 -22.54 21.04 -2.08
C ILE A 97 -22.65 21.23 -3.60
N ILE A 98 -22.10 22.35 -4.07
CA ILE A 98 -22.00 22.67 -5.51
C ILE A 98 -20.60 22.26 -5.97
N LEU A 99 -20.52 21.37 -6.96
CA LEU A 99 -19.25 20.82 -7.46
C LEU A 99 -18.24 21.88 -7.91
N ASP A 100 -18.71 22.96 -8.52
CA ASP A 100 -17.85 24.07 -8.97
C ASP A 100 -17.14 24.80 -7.82
N SER A 101 -17.61 24.62 -6.57
CA SER A 101 -17.00 25.19 -5.38
C SER A 101 -15.86 24.33 -4.81
N ILE A 102 -15.72 23.09 -5.28
CA ILE A 102 -14.70 22.17 -4.83
C ILE A 102 -13.39 22.50 -5.55
N THR A 103 -12.30 22.62 -4.80
CA THR A 103 -11.00 22.85 -5.39
C THR A 103 -10.50 21.63 -6.16
N ASN A 104 -9.66 21.86 -7.18
CA ASN A 104 -8.98 20.81 -7.93
C ASN A 104 -7.92 20.06 -7.10
N SER A 105 -7.67 20.46 -5.84
CA SER A 105 -6.74 19.79 -4.93
C SER A 105 -7.45 18.66 -4.21
N ARG A 106 -7.14 17.44 -4.59
CA ARG A 106 -7.64 16.23 -3.93
C ARG A 106 -6.71 15.80 -2.81
N PHE A 107 -7.26 15.18 -1.80
CA PHE A 107 -6.50 14.48 -0.75
C PHE A 107 -6.01 13.15 -1.26
N LEU A 108 -4.78 12.77 -0.87
CA LEU A 108 -4.10 11.55 -1.29
C LEU A 108 -3.79 10.64 -0.11
N ASN A 109 -3.72 9.35 -0.38
CA ASN A 109 -3.11 8.43 0.56
C ASN A 109 -1.61 8.70 0.67
N SER A 110 -1.03 8.46 1.84
CA SER A 110 0.42 8.41 1.96
C SER A 110 0.95 7.18 1.20
N GLU A 111 1.84 7.40 0.23
CA GLU A 111 2.57 6.31 -0.42
C GLU A 111 3.64 5.69 0.47
N LYS A 112 3.92 6.31 1.63
CA LYS A 112 5.01 5.92 2.54
C LYS A 112 4.55 5.29 3.83
N SER A 113 3.26 5.25 4.11
CA SER A 113 2.76 4.79 5.41
C SER A 113 1.35 4.23 5.34
N TRP A 114 1.14 3.09 5.99
CA TRP A 114 -0.21 2.55 6.23
C TRP A 114 -0.93 3.20 7.42
N THR A 115 -0.32 4.18 8.08
CA THR A 115 -0.94 4.87 9.22
C THR A 115 -1.87 6.00 8.77
N TYR A 116 -1.59 6.62 7.63
CA TYR A 116 -2.25 7.83 7.18
C TYR A 116 -2.75 7.68 5.74
N GLY A 117 -4.07 7.56 5.60
CA GLY A 117 -4.74 7.60 4.30
C GLY A 117 -5.18 9.02 3.92
N ALA A 118 -5.92 9.14 2.82
CA ALA A 118 -6.39 10.42 2.28
C ALA A 118 -7.20 11.24 3.30
N PHE A 119 -8.01 10.60 4.14
CA PHE A 119 -8.75 11.30 5.19
C PHE A 119 -7.86 11.90 6.29
N ASN A 120 -6.61 11.43 6.38
CA ASN A 120 -5.64 11.91 7.37
C ASN A 120 -4.68 12.98 6.83
N GLU A 121 -4.68 13.27 5.53
CA GLU A 121 -3.69 14.14 4.89
C GLU A 121 -3.68 15.55 5.49
N SER A 122 -4.86 16.08 5.81
CA SER A 122 -5.01 17.43 6.37
C SER A 122 -4.72 17.55 7.87
N ARG A 123 -4.16 16.51 8.52
CA ARG A 123 -3.82 16.56 9.94
C ARG A 123 -2.72 17.58 10.24
N VAL A 124 -2.81 18.21 11.37
CA VAL A 124 -1.75 19.06 11.93
C VAL A 124 -0.70 18.15 12.59
N ILE A 125 0.46 18.00 11.96
CA ILE A 125 1.51 17.05 12.41
C ILE A 125 1.98 17.30 13.85
N SER A 126 1.99 18.56 14.30
CA SER A 126 2.38 18.94 15.66
C SER A 126 1.31 18.67 16.72
N ASP A 127 0.08 18.34 16.33
CA ASP A 127 -1.01 17.99 17.24
C ASP A 127 -1.24 16.46 17.23
N PRO A 128 -0.80 15.74 18.28
CA PRO A 128 -0.93 14.28 18.33
C PRO A 128 -2.39 13.80 18.42
N TYR A 129 -3.33 14.71 18.67
CA TYR A 129 -4.75 14.40 18.73
C TYR A 129 -5.48 14.67 17.42
N ASP A 130 -4.82 15.25 16.42
CA ASP A 130 -5.42 15.53 15.10
C ASP A 130 -5.19 14.36 14.14
N PHE A 131 -6.28 13.70 13.74
CA PHE A 131 -6.28 12.63 12.76
C PHE A 131 -6.62 13.11 11.33
N GLY A 132 -6.79 14.43 11.13
CA GLY A 132 -7.20 15.02 9.86
C GLY A 132 -8.71 15.03 9.67
N TRP A 133 -9.37 13.89 9.72
CA TRP A 133 -10.82 13.78 9.63
C TRP A 133 -11.55 14.12 10.95
N GLY A 134 -10.82 14.12 12.07
CA GLY A 134 -11.37 14.39 13.39
C GLY A 134 -10.29 14.55 14.44
N LYS A 135 -10.70 14.95 15.64
CA LYS A 135 -9.83 15.13 16.81
C LYS A 135 -10.15 14.15 17.93
N TYR A 136 -9.10 13.60 18.53
CA TYR A 136 -9.22 12.81 19.76
C TYR A 136 -9.55 13.71 20.94
N VAL A 137 -10.54 13.31 21.71
CA VAL A 137 -10.99 14.00 22.94
C VAL A 137 -10.66 13.10 24.14
N PRO A 138 -9.59 13.40 24.90
CA PRO A 138 -9.14 12.53 25.99
C PRO A 138 -10.19 12.29 27.08
N SER A 139 -10.96 13.32 27.45
CA SER A 139 -12.03 13.21 28.46
C SER A 139 -13.18 12.29 28.04
N ALA A 140 -13.38 12.11 26.74
CA ALA A 140 -14.42 11.23 26.19
C ALA A 140 -13.85 9.94 25.60
N GLN A 141 -12.51 9.77 25.56
CA GLN A 141 -11.79 8.61 25.02
C GLN A 141 -12.25 8.20 23.61
N ARG A 142 -12.44 9.20 22.74
CA ARG A 142 -12.93 8.98 21.37
C ARG A 142 -12.36 10.02 20.40
N VAL A 143 -12.35 9.70 19.13
CA VAL A 143 -12.15 10.68 18.06
C VAL A 143 -13.51 11.20 17.62
N ASN A 144 -13.70 12.50 17.60
CA ASN A 144 -14.87 13.15 17.02
C ASN A 144 -14.50 13.70 15.65
N GLY A 145 -15.31 13.35 14.65
CA GLY A 145 -15.22 13.90 13.31
C GLY A 145 -15.57 15.39 13.28
N ASN A 146 -14.87 16.12 12.45
CA ASN A 146 -15.04 17.57 12.31
C ASN A 146 -14.93 18.07 10.86
N LYS A 147 -14.82 17.15 9.89
CA LYS A 147 -14.72 17.49 8.48
C LYS A 147 -15.72 16.74 7.62
N ILE A 148 -16.21 17.42 6.61
CA ILE A 148 -17.04 16.87 5.57
C ILE A 148 -16.23 16.85 4.28
N TYR A 149 -16.30 15.74 3.58
CA TYR A 149 -15.58 15.52 2.34
C TYR A 149 -16.55 15.26 1.19
N VAL A 150 -16.05 15.44 -0.02
CA VAL A 150 -16.68 14.93 -1.24
C VAL A 150 -15.87 13.77 -1.75
N LEU A 151 -16.52 12.63 -1.87
CA LEU A 151 -15.98 11.41 -2.44
C LEU A 151 -16.50 11.27 -3.87
N LYS A 152 -15.60 11.27 -4.86
CA LYS A 152 -15.93 10.94 -6.25
C LYS A 152 -15.66 9.47 -6.47
N LEU A 153 -16.66 8.73 -6.84
CA LEU A 153 -16.59 7.31 -7.11
C LEU A 153 -16.16 7.04 -8.56
N ARG A 154 -15.63 5.86 -8.82
CA ARG A 154 -15.18 5.41 -10.16
C ARG A 154 -16.25 5.49 -11.24
N ASN A 155 -17.52 5.34 -10.89
CA ASN A 155 -18.66 5.49 -11.80
C ASN A 155 -19.04 6.94 -12.10
N GLY A 156 -18.25 7.90 -11.61
CA GLY A 156 -18.49 9.34 -11.76
C GLY A 156 -19.50 9.94 -10.78
N GLN A 157 -20.10 9.15 -9.90
CA GLN A 157 -20.99 9.67 -8.88
C GLN A 157 -20.22 10.37 -7.77
N TYR A 158 -20.81 11.44 -7.23
CA TYR A 158 -20.29 12.17 -6.09
C TYR A 158 -21.16 11.94 -4.87
N LYS A 159 -20.51 11.73 -3.73
CA LYS A 159 -21.16 11.63 -2.42
C LYS A 159 -20.49 12.60 -1.46
N LYS A 160 -21.25 13.25 -0.60
CA LYS A 160 -20.68 13.85 0.60
C LYS A 160 -20.53 12.76 1.65
N ILE A 161 -19.43 12.81 2.40
CA ILE A 161 -19.09 11.80 3.41
C ILE A 161 -18.47 12.48 4.64
N MET A 162 -18.81 12.00 5.81
CA MET A 162 -18.25 12.43 7.09
C MET A 162 -17.95 11.20 7.94
N ILE A 163 -16.73 11.13 8.44
CA ILE A 163 -16.40 10.19 9.52
C ILE A 163 -16.85 10.86 10.82
N GLU A 164 -17.89 10.33 11.45
CA GLU A 164 -18.49 10.97 12.62
C GLU A 164 -17.70 10.72 13.89
N SER A 165 -17.21 9.48 14.06
CA SER A 165 -16.46 9.13 15.27
C SER A 165 -15.68 7.84 15.13
N LEU A 166 -14.66 7.69 16.01
CA LEU A 166 -14.09 6.40 16.41
C LEU A 166 -14.25 6.31 17.94
N ILE A 167 -15.14 5.41 18.39
CA ILE A 167 -15.41 5.14 19.81
C ILE A 167 -14.97 3.73 20.13
N GLY A 168 -13.99 3.60 21.02
CA GLY A 168 -13.36 2.30 21.28
C GLY A 168 -12.79 1.72 19.99
N THR A 169 -13.41 0.66 19.47
CA THR A 169 -12.99 -0.03 18.25
C THR A 169 -13.96 0.19 17.08
N THR A 170 -14.94 1.08 17.21
CA THR A 170 -15.99 1.24 16.21
C THR A 170 -15.90 2.60 15.54
N TYR A 171 -15.64 2.60 14.24
CA TYR A 171 -15.87 3.75 13.38
C TYR A 171 -17.34 3.89 13.09
N THR A 172 -17.82 5.14 13.13
CA THR A 172 -19.13 5.53 12.57
C THR A 172 -18.89 6.56 11.48
N PHE A 173 -19.46 6.35 10.32
CA PHE A 173 -19.44 7.32 9.23
C PHE A 173 -20.78 7.38 8.52
N LYS A 174 -21.02 8.49 7.87
CA LYS A 174 -22.22 8.68 7.05
C LYS A 174 -21.86 9.28 5.70
N TYR A 175 -22.70 9.00 4.72
CA TYR A 175 -22.62 9.60 3.40
C TYR A 175 -24.00 9.80 2.80
N ALA A 176 -24.11 10.74 1.87
CA ALA A 176 -25.35 11.10 1.18
C ALA A 176 -25.06 11.60 -0.23
N ASN A 177 -26.08 11.86 -1.02
CA ASN A 177 -25.94 12.69 -2.22
C ASN A 177 -25.51 14.12 -1.81
N LEU A 178 -25.01 14.91 -2.75
CA LEU A 178 -24.51 16.26 -2.45
C LEU A 178 -25.60 17.19 -1.89
N ASP A 179 -26.85 16.99 -2.28
CA ASP A 179 -28.03 17.70 -1.76
C ASP A 179 -28.50 17.21 -0.38
N GLY A 180 -27.89 16.15 0.17
CA GLY A 180 -28.27 15.54 1.44
C GLY A 180 -29.27 14.40 1.33
N SER A 181 -29.82 14.13 0.16
CA SER A 181 -30.73 13.00 -0.03
C SER A 181 -30.01 11.65 0.07
N ASN A 182 -30.76 10.59 0.36
CA ASN A 182 -30.25 9.22 0.48
C ASN A 182 -29.09 9.07 1.49
N GLU A 183 -29.23 9.70 2.66
CA GLU A 183 -28.28 9.55 3.74
C GLU A 183 -28.23 8.11 4.23
N VAL A 184 -27.02 7.60 4.38
CA VAL A 184 -26.71 6.27 4.91
C VAL A 184 -25.70 6.41 6.03
N VAL A 185 -25.96 5.77 7.16
CA VAL A 185 -25.01 5.65 8.29
C VAL A 185 -24.48 4.24 8.37
N LYS A 186 -23.18 4.11 8.56
CA LYS A 186 -22.46 2.83 8.66
C LYS A 186 -21.55 2.80 9.87
N THR A 187 -21.36 1.59 10.38
CA THR A 187 -20.37 1.31 11.42
C THR A 187 -19.40 0.22 10.97
N ILE A 188 -18.14 0.37 11.35
CA ILE A 188 -17.10 -0.63 11.12
C ILE A 188 -16.41 -0.93 12.45
N ASN A 189 -16.47 -2.18 12.88
CA ASN A 189 -15.77 -2.63 14.07
C ASN A 189 -14.37 -3.17 13.68
N LYS A 190 -13.33 -2.62 14.30
CA LYS A 190 -11.94 -3.03 14.08
C LYS A 190 -11.62 -4.44 14.59
N MET A 191 -12.41 -4.97 15.53
CA MET A 191 -12.12 -6.25 16.18
C MET A 191 -12.22 -7.47 15.25
N PRO A 192 -11.35 -8.46 15.43
CA PRO A 192 -10.12 -8.39 16.21
C PRO A 192 -9.08 -7.50 15.54
N VAL A 193 -8.32 -6.73 16.31
CA VAL A 193 -7.22 -5.94 15.77
C VAL A 193 -6.02 -6.84 15.42
N SER A 194 -5.26 -6.47 14.39
CA SER A 194 -4.04 -7.16 13.98
C SER A 194 -3.10 -6.18 13.29
N PRO A 195 -1.78 -6.26 13.51
CA PRO A 195 -0.81 -5.34 12.89
C PRO A 195 -0.86 -5.26 11.36
N THR A 196 -1.52 -6.22 10.73
CA THR A 196 -1.63 -6.32 9.26
C THR A 196 -3.03 -6.05 8.74
N LYS A 197 -4.00 -5.75 9.62
CA LYS A 197 -5.41 -5.74 9.23
C LYS A 197 -5.87 -4.37 8.74
N LEU A 198 -6.36 -4.35 7.51
CA LEU A 198 -7.22 -3.32 6.94
C LEU A 198 -8.63 -3.90 6.76
N ILE A 199 -9.64 -3.06 6.95
CA ILE A 199 -11.05 -3.42 6.69
C ILE A 199 -11.49 -2.61 5.48
N TYR A 200 -11.87 -3.32 4.43
CA TYR A 200 -12.24 -2.73 3.16
C TYR A 200 -13.75 -2.60 3.04
N PHE A 201 -14.20 -1.48 2.52
CA PHE A 201 -15.62 -1.16 2.32
C PHE A 201 -15.87 -0.75 0.87
N SER A 202 -16.91 -1.29 0.28
CA SER A 202 -17.37 -0.92 -1.06
C SER A 202 -18.60 -0.02 -0.96
N MET A 203 -18.51 1.16 -1.54
CA MET A 203 -19.66 2.08 -1.68
C MET A 203 -20.70 1.54 -2.67
N THR A 204 -20.30 0.65 -3.57
CA THR A 204 -21.20 0.03 -4.56
C THR A 204 -22.09 -1.02 -3.91
N THR A 205 -21.51 -1.94 -3.13
CA THR A 205 -22.27 -2.98 -2.42
C THR A 205 -22.81 -2.48 -1.09
N ASN A 206 -22.33 -1.33 -0.62
CA ASN A 206 -22.65 -0.72 0.66
C ASN A 206 -22.33 -1.66 1.85
N ASP A 207 -21.21 -2.39 1.76
CA ASP A 207 -20.82 -3.38 2.75
C ASP A 207 -19.30 -3.57 2.82
N ILE A 208 -18.84 -4.26 3.87
CA ILE A 208 -17.48 -4.73 4.03
C ILE A 208 -17.21 -5.80 2.98
N VAL A 209 -16.04 -5.73 2.34
CA VAL A 209 -15.60 -6.70 1.32
C VAL A 209 -14.28 -7.34 1.72
N ASP A 210 -14.14 -8.62 1.42
CA ASP A 210 -12.90 -9.36 1.64
C ASP A 210 -12.05 -9.33 0.37
N VAL A 211 -10.97 -8.55 0.40
CA VAL A 211 -10.05 -8.39 -0.74
C VAL A 211 -8.66 -8.97 -0.49
N THR A 212 -8.36 -9.43 0.72
CA THR A 212 -7.04 -9.93 1.09
C THR A 212 -6.94 -11.45 1.07
N PRO A 213 -5.73 -12.03 0.86
CA PRO A 213 -5.54 -13.47 1.05
C PRO A 213 -5.80 -13.88 2.50
N SER A 214 -6.39 -15.06 2.71
CA SER A 214 -6.71 -15.58 4.06
C SER A 214 -5.48 -15.80 4.96
N ARG A 215 -4.31 -16.03 4.35
CA ARG A 215 -3.02 -16.21 5.06
C ARG A 215 -2.20 -14.92 5.19
N GLY A 216 -2.82 -13.77 4.93
CA GLY A 216 -2.12 -12.50 4.91
C GLY A 216 -1.31 -12.27 3.62
N TYR A 217 -0.66 -11.13 3.55
CA TYR A 217 0.16 -10.72 2.41
C TYR A 217 1.30 -9.83 2.87
N ASP A 218 2.40 -9.88 2.11
CA ASP A 218 3.61 -9.11 2.38
C ASP A 218 3.77 -7.94 1.42
N LEU A 219 3.24 -8.08 0.19
CA LEU A 219 3.36 -7.11 -0.89
C LEU A 219 2.00 -6.84 -1.54
N ILE A 220 1.83 -5.61 -2.05
CA ILE A 220 0.75 -5.23 -2.94
C ILE A 220 1.38 -4.77 -4.25
N TYR A 221 1.02 -5.43 -5.35
CA TYR A 221 1.42 -5.02 -6.69
C TYR A 221 0.22 -4.46 -7.44
N GLY A 222 0.35 -3.25 -7.95
CA GLY A 222 -0.74 -2.56 -8.65
C GLY A 222 -0.42 -1.10 -8.92
N ARG A 223 -1.45 -0.32 -9.20
CA ARG A 223 -1.30 1.12 -9.38
C ARG A 223 -1.63 1.89 -8.11
N TYR A 224 -0.88 2.94 -7.89
CA TYR A 224 -1.09 3.92 -6.83
C TYR A 224 -0.64 5.30 -7.29
N ILE A 225 -0.95 6.35 -6.52
CA ILE A 225 -0.48 7.70 -6.81
C ILE A 225 0.84 7.91 -6.09
N SER A 226 1.86 8.31 -6.84
CA SER A 226 3.14 8.76 -6.32
C SER A 226 3.33 10.25 -6.57
N LEU A 227 3.92 10.93 -5.59
CA LEU A 227 4.35 12.31 -5.73
C LEU A 227 5.80 12.33 -6.23
N ALA A 228 5.96 12.63 -7.51
CA ALA A 228 7.27 12.74 -8.11
C ALA A 228 7.59 14.21 -8.42
N LYS A 229 8.85 14.57 -8.23
CA LYS A 229 9.31 15.90 -8.67
C LYS A 229 9.44 15.93 -10.19
N ASP A 230 9.14 17.09 -10.76
CA ASP A 230 9.43 17.33 -12.17
C ASP A 230 10.95 17.18 -12.46
N PRO A 231 11.37 17.10 -13.73
CA PRO A 231 12.79 16.96 -14.08
C PRO A 231 13.70 18.05 -13.50
N ASN A 232 13.14 19.23 -13.17
CA ASN A 232 13.87 20.33 -12.55
C ASN A 232 13.89 20.27 -11.01
N GLY A 233 13.18 19.31 -10.42
CA GLY A 233 13.10 19.09 -8.97
C GLY A 233 12.28 20.13 -8.21
N THR A 234 11.49 20.96 -8.89
CA THR A 234 10.79 22.12 -8.31
C THR A 234 9.31 21.91 -8.07
N ILE A 235 8.64 21.06 -8.84
CA ILE A 235 7.18 20.86 -8.75
C ILE A 235 6.91 19.39 -8.45
N GLU A 236 6.21 19.12 -7.37
CA GLU A 236 5.66 17.80 -7.10
C GLU A 236 4.44 17.58 -7.99
N GLN A 237 4.48 16.51 -8.77
CA GLN A 237 3.39 16.10 -9.64
C GLN A 237 2.84 14.75 -9.21
N GLN A 238 1.53 14.57 -9.36
CA GLN A 238 0.86 13.32 -9.06
C GLN A 238 0.94 12.40 -10.29
N TYR A 239 1.54 11.24 -10.11
CA TYR A 239 1.64 10.21 -11.14
C TYR A 239 0.93 8.93 -10.72
N ASN A 240 0.11 8.39 -11.61
CA ASN A 240 -0.36 7.02 -11.48
C ASN A 240 0.76 6.07 -11.91
N VAL A 241 1.41 5.47 -10.95
CA VAL A 241 2.53 4.54 -11.16
C VAL A 241 2.11 3.10 -10.94
N THR A 242 2.73 2.16 -11.64
CA THR A 242 2.60 0.72 -11.37
C THR A 242 3.82 0.28 -10.60
N GLY A 243 3.63 -0.26 -9.41
CA GLY A 243 4.75 -0.63 -8.54
C GLY A 243 4.34 -1.61 -7.44
N ILE A 244 5.28 -1.84 -6.53
CA ILE A 244 5.14 -2.77 -5.41
C ILE A 244 5.25 -1.98 -4.11
N LEU A 245 4.20 -2.05 -3.30
CA LEU A 245 4.21 -1.54 -1.93
C LEU A 245 4.35 -2.72 -0.95
N THR A 246 5.05 -2.51 0.17
CA THR A 246 5.04 -3.49 1.27
C THR A 246 3.70 -3.47 1.98
N GLY A 247 3.20 -4.64 2.38
CA GLY A 247 1.98 -4.77 3.17
C GLY A 247 2.14 -4.23 4.59
N PRO A 248 1.03 -3.98 5.32
CA PRO A 248 1.09 -3.55 6.71
C PRO A 248 1.89 -4.52 7.58
N GLY A 249 2.78 -3.98 8.41
CA GLY A 249 3.67 -4.75 9.29
C GLY A 249 4.93 -5.30 8.63
N THR A 250 5.02 -5.28 7.30
CA THR A 250 6.21 -5.67 6.54
C THR A 250 7.21 -4.51 6.48
N LYS A 251 8.49 -4.82 6.60
CA LYS A 251 9.59 -3.84 6.45
C LYS A 251 10.47 -4.21 5.26
N ALA A 252 11.07 -3.23 4.64
CA ALA A 252 12.00 -3.48 3.53
C ALA A 252 13.20 -2.54 3.56
N VAL A 253 14.24 -2.91 2.82
CA VAL A 253 15.36 -2.05 2.47
C VAL A 253 15.74 -2.29 1.01
N ALA A 254 16.10 -1.23 0.30
CA ALA A 254 16.57 -1.28 -1.07
C ALA A 254 18.10 -1.19 -1.11
N ALA A 255 18.75 -2.21 -1.64
CA ALA A 255 20.17 -2.20 -1.99
C ALA A 255 20.31 -1.80 -3.47
N LYS A 256 20.79 -0.60 -3.73
CA LYS A 256 20.95 -0.02 -5.09
C LYS A 256 22.42 0.12 -5.45
N GLY A 257 22.78 -0.05 -6.74
CA GLY A 257 24.16 -0.01 -7.21
C GLY A 257 24.99 -1.21 -6.77
N VAL A 258 24.36 -2.38 -6.61
CA VAL A 258 24.99 -3.59 -6.06
C VAL A 258 25.01 -4.73 -7.07
N ASN A 259 25.90 -5.68 -6.84
CA ASN A 259 25.81 -6.98 -7.51
C ASN A 259 24.72 -7.81 -6.81
N THR A 260 23.61 -8.04 -7.49
CA THR A 260 22.45 -8.73 -6.94
C THR A 260 22.72 -10.19 -6.56
N MET A 261 23.76 -10.82 -7.10
CA MET A 261 24.13 -12.20 -6.74
C MET A 261 24.85 -12.29 -5.39
N THR A 262 25.69 -11.28 -5.07
CA THR A 262 26.60 -11.34 -3.93
C THR A 262 26.20 -10.45 -2.76
N VAL A 263 25.30 -9.49 -2.96
CA VAL A 263 24.86 -8.58 -1.89
C VAL A 263 24.21 -9.34 -0.73
N SER A 264 24.63 -9.01 0.49
CA SER A 264 24.14 -9.60 1.72
C SER A 264 23.13 -8.70 2.42
N HIS A 265 22.06 -9.29 2.99
CA HIS A 265 21.10 -8.56 3.82
C HIS A 265 21.73 -8.09 5.15
N LEU A 266 22.79 -8.74 5.60
CA LEU A 266 23.50 -8.37 6.83
C LEU A 266 24.15 -6.98 6.72
N ASP A 267 24.52 -6.55 5.51
CA ASP A 267 25.04 -5.21 5.27
C ASP A 267 23.98 -4.11 5.48
N TYR A 268 22.70 -4.49 5.55
CA TYR A 268 21.54 -3.60 5.64
C TYR A 268 20.69 -3.82 6.91
N GLU A 269 21.19 -4.60 7.86
CA GLU A 269 20.42 -5.06 9.02
C GLU A 269 19.77 -3.92 9.82
N ASN A 270 20.44 -2.78 9.95
CA ASN A 270 19.95 -1.60 10.64
C ASN A 270 19.17 -0.60 9.76
N SER A 271 18.93 -0.95 8.50
CA SER A 271 18.36 -0.04 7.49
C SER A 271 16.92 -0.40 7.08
N TYR A 272 16.33 -1.43 7.69
CA TYR A 272 14.95 -1.81 7.39
C TYR A 272 13.97 -0.71 7.78
N SER A 273 13.14 -0.30 6.84
CA SER A 273 12.11 0.73 7.00
C SER A 273 10.72 0.13 6.87
N ALA A 274 9.77 0.71 7.61
CA ALA A 274 8.35 0.44 7.46
C ALA A 274 7.69 1.33 6.39
N GLN A 275 8.48 2.13 5.66
CA GLN A 275 7.95 2.87 4.51
C GLN A 275 7.47 1.89 3.46
N THR A 276 6.27 2.15 2.93
CA THR A 276 5.58 1.20 2.06
C THR A 276 6.14 1.17 0.65
N ASP A 277 6.74 2.27 0.19
CA ASP A 277 7.26 2.50 -1.16
C ASP A 277 8.75 2.15 -1.35
N ILE A 278 9.36 1.40 -0.42
CA ILE A 278 10.80 1.03 -0.51
C ILE A 278 11.12 0.26 -1.81
N ILE A 279 10.24 -0.62 -2.25
CA ILE A 279 10.36 -1.28 -3.56
C ILE A 279 9.89 -0.30 -4.63
N GLY A 280 8.68 0.28 -4.43
CA GLY A 280 8.16 1.34 -5.24
C GLY A 280 7.97 0.97 -6.71
N TYR A 281 8.24 1.93 -7.60
CA TYR A 281 8.06 1.77 -9.04
C TYR A 281 9.33 2.07 -9.87
N ASP A 282 10.39 2.61 -9.26
CA ASP A 282 11.59 3.10 -9.93
C ASP A 282 12.58 1.99 -10.35
N TRP A 283 12.23 0.73 -10.10
CA TRP A 283 12.98 -0.44 -10.55
C TRP A 283 12.89 -0.69 -12.07
N LYS A 284 12.04 0.06 -12.76
CA LYS A 284 11.86 0.03 -14.21
C LYS A 284 11.84 1.42 -14.80
N ALA A 285 12.28 1.55 -16.03
CA ALA A 285 12.19 2.77 -16.83
C ALA A 285 11.74 2.45 -18.24
N LEU A 286 10.96 3.34 -18.84
CA LEU A 286 10.60 3.24 -20.24
C LEU A 286 11.74 3.81 -21.10
N VAL A 287 12.36 2.98 -21.93
CA VAL A 287 13.43 3.36 -22.85
C VAL A 287 12.92 3.14 -24.27
N GLY A 288 12.62 4.25 -24.96
CA GLY A 288 11.91 4.18 -26.23
C GLY A 288 10.50 3.60 -26.05
N THR A 289 10.24 2.43 -26.60
CA THR A 289 8.97 1.70 -26.48
C THR A 289 9.03 0.47 -25.58
N SER A 290 10.19 0.20 -24.98
CA SER A 290 10.41 -1.00 -24.18
C SER A 290 10.72 -0.68 -22.72
N TRP A 291 10.30 -1.54 -21.83
CA TRP A 291 10.66 -1.45 -20.42
C TRP A 291 12.06 -1.99 -20.18
N SER A 292 12.86 -1.24 -19.43
CA SER A 292 14.17 -1.66 -18.94
C SER A 292 14.10 -1.85 -17.43
N ILE A 293 14.58 -2.99 -16.95
CA ILE A 293 14.63 -3.32 -15.53
C ILE A 293 16.01 -2.99 -14.99
N ALA A 294 16.07 -2.34 -13.83
CA ALA A 294 17.32 -2.07 -13.15
C ALA A 294 17.96 -3.39 -12.67
N ASN A 295 19.15 -3.71 -13.16
CA ASN A 295 19.85 -4.98 -12.88
C ASN A 295 20.81 -4.89 -11.67
N ASP A 296 20.94 -3.72 -11.08
CA ASP A 296 21.82 -3.39 -9.97
C ASP A 296 21.09 -3.21 -8.63
N ARG A 297 19.88 -3.78 -8.50
CA ARG A 297 19.03 -3.60 -7.33
C ARG A 297 18.53 -4.92 -6.76
N ALA A 298 18.68 -5.05 -5.44
CA ALA A 298 18.02 -6.09 -4.66
C ALA A 298 17.22 -5.43 -3.54
N TYR A 299 16.11 -6.05 -3.15
CA TYR A 299 15.30 -5.61 -2.03
C TYR A 299 15.28 -6.72 -0.98
N PHE A 300 15.55 -6.35 0.26
CA PHE A 300 15.40 -7.28 1.38
C PHE A 300 14.10 -6.95 2.09
N VAL A 301 13.21 -7.93 2.16
CA VAL A 301 11.87 -7.81 2.73
C VAL A 301 11.78 -8.65 3.98
N LYS A 302 11.49 -8.01 5.11
CA LYS A 302 11.30 -8.65 6.41
C LYS A 302 9.81 -8.68 6.72
N THR A 303 9.24 -9.89 6.74
CA THR A 303 7.81 -10.12 7.01
C THR A 303 7.48 -9.93 8.49
N VAL A 304 6.19 -9.92 8.82
CA VAL A 304 5.71 -9.85 10.22
C VAL A 304 6.17 -11.04 11.07
N GLU A 305 6.53 -12.16 10.44
CA GLU A 305 7.10 -13.34 11.10
C GLU A 305 8.62 -13.25 11.29
N ASN A 306 9.22 -12.07 11.06
CA ASN A 306 10.67 -11.84 11.04
C ASN A 306 11.44 -12.67 10.02
N ARG A 307 10.78 -13.24 9.01
CA ARG A 307 11.46 -13.92 7.91
C ARG A 307 11.95 -12.93 6.88
N VAL A 308 13.18 -13.09 6.45
CA VAL A 308 13.82 -12.22 5.48
C VAL A 308 13.85 -12.88 4.11
N TRP A 309 13.39 -12.14 3.12
CA TRP A 309 13.42 -12.52 1.71
C TRP A 309 14.28 -11.53 0.93
N LYS A 310 15.14 -12.03 0.06
CA LYS A 310 15.77 -11.23 -0.99
C LYS A 310 14.89 -11.29 -2.23
N ILE A 311 14.60 -10.13 -2.80
CA ILE A 311 13.80 -9.96 -4.02
C ILE A 311 14.65 -9.22 -5.06
N VAL A 312 14.71 -9.74 -6.28
CA VAL A 312 15.32 -9.10 -7.44
C VAL A 312 14.30 -9.10 -8.58
N ILE A 313 13.88 -7.93 -9.02
CA ILE A 313 12.91 -7.82 -10.13
C ILE A 313 13.61 -8.23 -11.42
N LYS A 314 12.95 -9.06 -12.23
CA LYS A 314 13.54 -9.63 -13.46
C LYS A 314 12.85 -9.19 -14.73
N ASP A 315 11.53 -8.97 -14.66
CA ASP A 315 10.75 -8.64 -15.86
C ASP A 315 9.50 -7.81 -15.55
N PHE A 316 9.04 -7.08 -16.56
CA PHE A 316 7.80 -6.32 -16.55
C PHE A 316 7.27 -6.15 -17.99
N GLU A 317 6.08 -6.67 -18.24
CA GLU A 317 5.48 -6.70 -19.58
C GLU A 317 4.63 -5.46 -19.91
N GLY A 318 4.54 -4.49 -19.00
CA GLY A 318 3.78 -3.27 -19.23
C GLY A 318 2.26 -3.46 -19.16
N SER A 319 1.52 -2.53 -19.79
CA SER A 319 0.05 -2.49 -19.71
C SER A 319 -0.65 -3.58 -20.53
N ALA A 320 0.06 -4.25 -21.42
CA ALA A 320 -0.56 -5.29 -22.26
C ALA A 320 -1.08 -6.46 -21.40
N THR A 321 -0.32 -6.85 -20.40
CA THR A 321 -0.64 -7.98 -19.52
C THR A 321 -0.69 -7.57 -18.04
N GLY A 322 0.06 -6.54 -17.65
CA GLY A 322 0.26 -6.16 -16.27
C GLY A 322 1.18 -7.10 -15.49
N ASN A 323 1.89 -8.00 -16.18
CA ASN A 323 2.75 -9.01 -15.54
C ASN A 323 4.08 -8.41 -15.10
N ALA A 324 4.59 -8.91 -13.97
CA ALA A 324 5.95 -8.74 -13.52
C ALA A 324 6.48 -10.04 -12.91
N VAL A 325 7.80 -10.19 -12.90
CA VAL A 325 8.48 -11.36 -12.36
C VAL A 325 9.57 -10.90 -11.42
N PHE A 326 9.65 -11.50 -10.25
CA PHE A 326 10.80 -11.35 -9.39
C PHE A 326 11.36 -12.70 -8.95
N GLU A 327 12.68 -12.75 -8.81
CA GLU A 327 13.39 -13.82 -8.15
C GLU A 327 13.32 -13.60 -6.65
N LYS A 328 12.99 -14.64 -5.89
CA LYS A 328 13.00 -14.61 -4.43
C LYS A 328 13.96 -15.63 -3.85
N THR A 329 14.63 -15.26 -2.77
CA THR A 329 15.50 -16.16 -2.01
C THR A 329 15.14 -16.05 -0.55
N ASP A 330 14.87 -17.18 0.09
CA ASP A 330 14.63 -17.26 1.52
C ASP A 330 15.96 -17.16 2.28
N LEU A 331 16.12 -16.15 3.10
CA LEU A 331 17.30 -15.91 3.91
C LEU A 331 17.13 -16.34 5.37
N GLY A 332 15.97 -16.94 5.69
CA GLY A 332 15.67 -17.43 7.04
C GLY A 332 15.03 -16.40 7.95
N ILE A 333 14.98 -16.72 9.24
CA ILE A 333 14.42 -15.86 10.27
C ILE A 333 15.52 -14.95 10.80
N SER A 334 15.26 -13.64 10.82
CA SER A 334 16.15 -12.66 11.44
C SER A 334 16.15 -12.84 12.96
N SER A 335 17.32 -12.88 13.55
CA SER A 335 17.50 -13.00 15.00
C SER A 335 17.34 -11.67 15.77
N LEU A 336 17.03 -10.59 15.05
CA LEU A 336 16.87 -9.23 15.58
C LEU A 336 15.45 -8.70 15.48
#